data_587cc8f2c4c75ff52298e4649ad484fb
#
_entry.id   587cc8f2c4c75ff52298e4649ad484fb
#
_cell.length_a   1.000
_cell.length_b   1.000
_cell.length_c   1.000
_cell.angle_alpha   90.00
_cell.angle_beta   90.00
_cell.angle_gamma   90.00
#
_symmetry.space_group_name_H-M   'P 1'
#
loop_
_entity.id
_entity.type
_entity.pdbx_description
1 polymer ?
#
loop_
_entity_poly.entity_id
_entity_poly.type
_entity_poly.pdbx_seq_one_letter_code
_entity_poly.pdbx_strand_id
1 'polypeptide(L)'
;MKNYLLCAVLLFLAISCSTESDYEHSQNVDSKEIALRTSSQIPKNKTNPFDARGKEYLDLLTIYLKNNKVPNSINELTDRTQFLLKNYGEARFLSKINATFTAKQAALLMGFEKPLTDLIESCNVTPEVKHYLINFFQALLAQEGQEYDKLYNYIVSFETGILRSNTLKDDEKETILTVSSISTYALYIDPKHKDRDWEISVANRKVQPVFNSHRASIISVLAVVRTLF
;
A
#
# COMPACT_ATOMS: atom_id res chain seq x y z
N MET A 1 -64.62 11.08 -19.26
CA MET A 1 -63.55 10.24 -18.72
C MET A 1 -62.13 10.58 -19.29
N LYS A 2 -61.94 11.66 -20.06
CA LYS A 2 -60.62 12.07 -20.62
C LYS A 2 -59.83 13.02 -19.72
N ASN A 3 -60.45 13.66 -18.74
CA ASN A 3 -59.80 14.70 -17.95
C ASN A 3 -59.13 14.20 -16.65
N TYR A 4 -59.43 13.00 -16.22
CA TYR A 4 -58.82 12.43 -15.00
C TYR A 4 -57.43 11.84 -15.25
N LEU A 5 -57.11 11.49 -16.51
CA LEU A 5 -55.80 10.96 -16.86
C LEU A 5 -54.74 12.05 -16.86
N LEU A 6 -55.13 13.28 -17.18
CA LEU A 6 -54.19 14.42 -17.23
C LEU A 6 -53.77 14.91 -15.84
N CYS A 7 -54.68 14.82 -14.85
CA CYS A 7 -54.36 15.17 -13.45
C CYS A 7 -53.43 14.16 -12.76
N ALA A 8 -53.51 12.88 -13.13
CA ALA A 8 -52.64 11.85 -12.57
C ALA A 8 -51.20 12.00 -13.01
N VAL A 9 -50.92 12.47 -14.25
CA VAL A 9 -49.59 12.68 -14.79
C VAL A 9 -48.92 13.91 -14.16
N LEU A 10 -49.70 14.95 -13.80
CA LEU A 10 -49.15 16.16 -13.17
C LEU A 10 -48.77 15.97 -11.69
N LEU A 11 -49.33 14.95 -11.01
CA LEU A 11 -49.00 14.64 -9.62
C LEU A 11 -47.65 13.91 -9.45
N PHE A 12 -47.12 13.28 -10.50
CA PHE A 12 -45.80 12.61 -10.45
C PHE A 12 -44.60 13.53 -10.69
N LEU A 13 -44.83 14.77 -11.11
CA LEU A 13 -43.73 15.73 -11.36
C LEU A 13 -43.37 16.61 -10.17
N ALA A 14 -44.05 16.47 -9.03
CA ALA A 14 -43.84 17.31 -7.86
C ALA A 14 -43.00 16.67 -6.74
N ILE A 15 -42.43 15.47 -6.96
CA ILE A 15 -41.53 14.83 -5.97
C ILE A 15 -40.08 14.85 -6.50
N SER A 16 -39.65 16.00 -6.99
CA SER A 16 -38.23 16.29 -7.13
C SER A 16 -37.81 17.19 -5.98
N CYS A 17 -37.73 16.62 -4.80
CA CYS A 17 -37.14 17.28 -3.66
C CYS A 17 -35.63 17.24 -3.84
N SER A 18 -35.07 18.35 -4.25
CA SER A 18 -33.64 18.62 -4.20
C SER A 18 -33.23 18.64 -2.73
N THR A 19 -32.60 17.59 -2.25
CA THR A 19 -31.73 17.69 -1.09
C THR A 19 -30.45 18.37 -1.55
N GLU A 20 -30.37 19.69 -1.34
CA GLU A 20 -29.09 20.35 -1.22
C GLU A 20 -28.37 19.72 -0.04
N SER A 21 -27.48 18.79 -0.31
CA SER A 21 -26.47 18.36 0.65
C SER A 21 -25.32 19.35 0.57
N ASP A 22 -25.17 20.11 1.64
CA ASP A 22 -23.99 20.92 1.92
C ASP A 22 -22.74 20.06 1.72
N TYR A 23 -22.01 20.34 0.67
CA TYR A 23 -20.68 19.79 0.43
C TYR A 23 -19.66 20.48 1.34
N GLU A 24 -19.68 20.15 2.60
CA GLU A 24 -18.45 20.29 3.40
C GLU A 24 -17.48 19.21 2.93
N HIS A 25 -16.57 19.62 2.09
CA HIS A 25 -15.48 18.80 1.56
C HIS A 25 -14.45 18.53 2.66
N SER A 26 -14.81 17.66 3.58
CA SER A 26 -13.88 17.05 4.53
C SER A 26 -13.23 15.87 3.85
N GLN A 27 -12.00 16.04 3.33
CA GLN A 27 -11.11 14.94 2.96
C GLN A 27 -10.63 14.21 4.23
N ASN A 28 -11.55 13.77 5.04
CA ASN A 28 -11.29 12.77 6.06
C ASN A 28 -11.52 11.41 5.39
N VAL A 29 -10.45 10.82 4.86
CA VAL A 29 -10.41 9.36 4.74
C VAL A 29 -10.55 8.86 6.17
N ASP A 30 -11.76 8.42 6.48
CA ASP A 30 -12.21 8.18 7.84
C ASP A 30 -11.30 7.10 8.45
N SER A 31 -10.58 7.44 9.52
CA SER A 31 -9.81 6.48 10.32
C SER A 31 -10.64 5.27 10.71
N LYS A 32 -11.98 5.45 10.72
CA LYS A 32 -12.99 4.45 10.96
C LYS A 32 -13.16 3.46 9.78
N GLU A 33 -12.96 3.90 8.53
CA GLU A 33 -13.02 3.02 7.34
C GLU A 33 -11.76 2.14 7.23
N ILE A 34 -10.60 2.65 7.61
CA ILE A 34 -9.36 1.87 7.71
C ILE A 34 -9.48 0.85 8.85
N ALA A 35 -10.04 1.24 10.00
CA ALA A 35 -10.28 0.35 11.14
C ALA A 35 -11.33 -0.74 10.82
N LEU A 36 -12.35 -0.45 10.00
CA LEU A 36 -13.35 -1.43 9.55
C LEU A 36 -12.79 -2.47 8.57
N ARG A 37 -11.82 -2.10 7.72
CA ARG A 37 -11.12 -3.06 6.85
C ARG A 37 -10.18 -3.98 7.62
N THR A 38 -9.57 -3.49 8.70
CA THR A 38 -8.68 -4.31 9.54
C THR A 38 -9.40 -5.42 10.30
N SER A 39 -10.73 -5.39 10.43
CA SER A 39 -11.46 -6.37 11.26
C SER A 39 -12.06 -7.56 10.51
N SER A 40 -12.37 -7.47 9.21
CA SER A 40 -13.15 -8.52 8.53
C SER A 40 -12.50 -9.21 7.32
N GLN A 41 -11.40 -8.70 6.76
CA GLN A 41 -10.77 -9.24 5.55
C GLN A 41 -9.25 -9.08 5.51
N ILE A 42 -8.56 -9.22 6.63
CA ILE A 42 -7.09 -9.18 6.64
C ILE A 42 -6.55 -10.30 5.73
N PRO A 43 -5.76 -9.97 4.71
CA PRO A 43 -5.16 -10.98 3.85
C PRO A 43 -4.27 -11.89 4.69
N LYS A 44 -4.46 -13.17 4.57
CA LYS A 44 -3.66 -14.17 5.28
C LYS A 44 -3.28 -15.27 4.32
N ASN A 45 -1.99 -15.38 4.01
CA ASN A 45 -1.49 -16.53 3.26
C ASN A 45 -1.00 -17.62 4.22
N LYS A 46 -1.88 -18.58 4.51
CA LYS A 46 -1.57 -19.72 5.39
C LYS A 46 -0.44 -20.62 4.84
N THR A 47 -0.12 -20.54 3.56
CA THR A 47 0.94 -21.34 2.94
C THR A 47 2.31 -20.71 3.13
N ASN A 48 2.39 -19.40 3.40
CA ASN A 48 3.64 -18.73 3.71
C ASN A 48 3.97 -18.91 5.21
N PRO A 49 5.02 -19.66 5.58
CA PRO A 49 5.38 -19.88 6.98
C PRO A 49 5.84 -18.58 7.69
N PHE A 50 6.16 -17.53 6.93
CA PHE A 50 6.60 -16.23 7.44
C PHE A 50 5.51 -15.15 7.39
N ASP A 51 4.24 -15.53 7.18
CA ASP A 51 3.10 -14.60 7.10
C ASP A 51 2.96 -13.71 8.37
N ALA A 52 3.39 -14.22 9.53
CA ALA A 52 3.41 -13.45 10.77
C ALA A 52 4.28 -12.19 10.71
N ARG A 53 5.30 -12.15 9.84
CA ARG A 53 6.16 -10.97 9.65
C ARG A 53 5.41 -9.82 8.98
N GLY A 54 4.62 -10.13 7.98
CA GLY A 54 3.75 -9.15 7.33
C GLY A 54 2.68 -8.65 8.28
N LYS A 55 2.11 -9.54 9.13
CA LYS A 55 1.15 -9.13 10.14
C LYS A 55 1.75 -8.17 11.17
N GLU A 56 2.98 -8.42 11.65
CA GLU A 56 3.71 -7.49 12.54
C GLU A 56 3.84 -6.10 11.89
N TYR A 57 4.18 -6.04 10.59
CA TYR A 57 4.24 -4.80 9.84
C TYR A 57 2.88 -4.09 9.80
N LEU A 58 1.79 -4.82 9.55
CA LEU A 58 0.42 -4.30 9.55
C LEU A 58 0.04 -3.70 10.91
N ASP A 59 0.35 -4.42 11.99
CA ASP A 59 0.03 -3.98 13.35
C ASP A 59 0.71 -2.64 13.66
N LEU A 60 2.00 -2.48 13.30
CA LEU A 60 2.73 -1.22 13.43
C LEU A 60 2.16 -0.11 12.56
N LEU A 61 1.84 -0.42 11.31
CA LEU A 61 1.24 0.54 10.40
C LEU A 61 -0.13 1.01 10.90
N THR A 62 -0.92 0.10 11.49
CA THR A 62 -2.19 0.42 12.13
C THR A 62 -2.00 1.33 13.35
N ILE A 63 -0.96 1.10 14.16
CA ILE A 63 -0.61 1.99 15.28
C ILE A 63 -0.26 3.39 14.77
N TYR A 64 0.56 3.48 13.72
CA TYR A 64 0.90 4.76 13.10
C TYR A 64 -0.34 5.52 12.62
N LEU A 65 -1.24 4.84 11.91
CA LEU A 65 -2.44 5.43 11.30
C LEU A 65 -3.53 5.82 12.30
N LYS A 66 -3.46 5.40 13.57
CA LYS A 66 -4.36 5.91 14.62
C LYS A 66 -4.19 7.42 14.87
N ASN A 67 -2.97 7.92 14.68
CA ASN A 67 -2.63 9.32 14.98
C ASN A 67 -2.18 10.10 13.73
N ASN A 68 -2.05 9.43 12.59
CA ASN A 68 -1.55 10.02 11.36
C ASN A 68 -2.42 9.60 10.18
N LYS A 69 -2.44 10.41 9.13
CA LYS A 69 -3.10 10.06 7.87
C LYS A 69 -2.21 9.14 7.02
N VAL A 70 -2.81 8.52 6.01
CA VAL A 70 -2.06 7.87 4.94
C VAL A 70 -1.20 8.94 4.26
N PRO A 71 0.10 8.69 4.06
CA PRO A 71 0.99 9.66 3.44
C PRO A 71 0.51 10.11 2.06
N ASN A 72 0.51 11.42 1.87
CA ASN A 72 0.23 12.08 0.59
C ASN A 72 1.34 13.05 0.18
N SER A 73 2.45 13.06 0.91
CA SER A 73 3.62 13.89 0.68
C SER A 73 4.92 13.15 1.02
N ILE A 74 6.04 13.67 0.52
CA ILE A 74 7.38 13.14 0.81
C ILE A 74 7.69 13.17 2.32
N ASN A 75 7.29 14.24 3.02
CA ASN A 75 7.54 14.36 4.45
C ASN A 75 6.74 13.31 5.23
N GLU A 76 5.45 13.15 4.94
CA GLU A 76 4.62 12.13 5.61
C GLU A 76 5.10 10.70 5.30
N LEU A 77 5.57 10.44 4.07
CA LEU A 77 6.21 9.17 3.73
C LEU A 77 7.47 8.96 4.57
N THR A 78 8.27 10.01 4.74
CA THR A 78 9.49 9.95 5.55
C THR A 78 9.16 9.64 7.01
N ASP A 79 8.18 10.33 7.59
CA ASP A 79 7.76 10.13 8.98
C ASP A 79 7.21 8.72 9.21
N ARG A 80 6.34 8.22 8.31
CA ARG A 80 5.84 6.85 8.34
C ARG A 80 6.97 5.83 8.28
N THR A 81 7.88 6.02 7.35
CA THR A 81 8.99 5.08 7.15
C THR A 81 9.93 5.08 8.33
N GLN A 82 10.26 6.24 8.91
CA GLN A 82 11.06 6.32 10.13
C GLN A 82 10.38 5.65 11.32
N PHE A 83 9.06 5.84 11.49
CA PHE A 83 8.29 5.15 12.53
C PHE A 83 8.40 3.63 12.39
N LEU A 84 8.22 3.10 11.17
CA LEU A 84 8.33 1.67 10.89
C LEU A 84 9.75 1.16 11.16
N LEU A 85 10.77 1.86 10.69
CA LEU A 85 12.17 1.51 10.93
C LEU A 85 12.53 1.43 12.42
N LYS A 86 11.97 2.32 13.22
CA LYS A 86 12.21 2.38 14.67
C LYS A 86 11.55 1.23 15.42
N ASN A 87 10.39 0.77 14.96
CA ASN A 87 9.53 -0.11 15.75
C ASN A 87 9.44 -1.55 15.20
N TYR A 88 9.76 -1.78 13.91
CA TYR A 88 9.69 -3.10 13.30
C TYR A 88 10.90 -3.96 13.69
N GLY A 89 10.63 -5.17 14.21
CA GLY A 89 11.68 -6.11 14.60
C GLY A 89 12.47 -5.68 15.84
N GLU A 90 11.94 -4.80 16.67
CA GLU A 90 12.59 -4.21 17.85
C GLU A 90 13.20 -5.25 18.80
N ALA A 91 12.56 -6.39 18.97
CA ALA A 91 13.05 -7.49 19.82
C ALA A 91 14.31 -8.18 19.29
N ARG A 92 14.69 -7.99 18.01
CA ARG A 92 15.80 -8.68 17.37
C ARG A 92 17.02 -7.80 17.05
N PHE A 93 16.85 -6.48 17.01
CA PHE A 93 17.83 -5.59 16.36
C PHE A 93 18.20 -4.35 17.18
N LEU A 94 18.03 -4.34 18.49
CA LEU A 94 18.39 -3.22 19.36
C LEU A 94 19.81 -2.66 19.16
N SER A 95 20.68 -3.32 18.41
CA SER A 95 22.08 -2.90 18.22
C SER A 95 22.40 -2.29 16.84
N LYS A 96 21.51 -2.33 15.86
CA LYS A 96 21.85 -1.95 14.48
C LYS A 96 21.13 -0.73 13.90
N ILE A 97 20.07 -0.22 14.52
CA ILE A 97 19.21 0.75 13.85
C ILE A 97 19.53 2.19 14.24
N ASN A 98 20.60 2.73 13.68
CA ASN A 98 20.72 4.16 13.40
C ASN A 98 20.37 4.45 11.92
N ALA A 99 19.52 3.63 11.31
CA ALA A 99 19.12 3.84 9.93
C ALA A 99 18.13 5.03 9.86
N THR A 100 18.66 6.19 9.53
CA THR A 100 17.87 7.37 9.23
C THR A 100 17.37 7.30 7.79
N PHE A 101 16.06 7.36 7.61
CA PHE A 101 15.43 7.53 6.29
C PHE A 101 15.10 9.01 6.11
N THR A 102 15.64 9.66 5.09
CA THR A 102 15.53 11.11 4.90
C THR A 102 14.53 11.46 3.81
N ALA A 103 13.96 12.67 3.85
CA ALA A 103 13.09 13.20 2.80
C ALA A 103 13.78 13.24 1.43
N LYS A 104 15.10 13.46 1.38
CA LYS A 104 15.88 13.40 0.14
C LYS A 104 15.88 11.98 -0.45
N GLN A 105 16.04 10.97 0.39
CA GLN A 105 15.98 9.56 -0.05
C GLN A 105 14.56 9.20 -0.51
N ALA A 106 13.53 9.61 0.26
CA ALA A 106 12.14 9.40 -0.13
C ALA A 106 11.83 10.01 -1.51
N ALA A 107 12.22 11.27 -1.74
CA ALA A 107 12.01 11.96 -3.01
C ALA A 107 12.73 11.26 -4.18
N LEU A 108 13.97 10.81 -3.97
CA LEU A 108 14.74 10.09 -4.97
C LEU A 108 14.06 8.75 -5.35
N LEU A 109 13.63 7.99 -4.36
CA LEU A 109 12.96 6.69 -4.54
C LEU A 109 11.58 6.85 -5.17
N MET A 110 10.86 7.94 -4.88
CA MET A 110 9.58 8.25 -5.51
C MET A 110 9.72 8.62 -6.99
N GLY A 111 10.82 9.25 -7.38
CA GLY A 111 11.02 9.76 -8.73
C GLY A 111 11.59 8.76 -9.73
N PHE A 112 12.34 7.75 -9.28
CA PHE A 112 13.15 6.90 -10.18
C PHE A 112 13.12 5.43 -9.76
N GLU A 113 13.21 4.52 -10.75
CA GLU A 113 13.27 3.07 -10.49
C GLU A 113 14.68 2.61 -10.08
N LYS A 114 15.71 3.16 -10.72
CA LYS A 114 17.08 2.77 -10.44
C LYS A 114 17.47 2.82 -8.94
N PRO A 115 17.12 3.88 -8.18
CA PRO A 115 17.41 3.92 -6.74
C PRO A 115 16.73 2.82 -5.92
N LEU A 116 15.58 2.29 -6.38
CA LEU A 116 14.92 1.14 -5.73
C LEU A 116 15.76 -0.14 -5.92
N THR A 117 16.26 -0.36 -7.13
CA THR A 117 17.19 -1.48 -7.43
C THR A 117 18.49 -1.33 -6.64
N ASP A 118 19.11 -0.15 -6.63
CA ASP A 118 20.33 0.13 -5.88
C ASP A 118 20.16 -0.14 -4.37
N LEU A 119 18.94 0.09 -3.84
CA LEU A 119 18.63 -0.18 -2.43
C LEU A 119 18.64 -1.70 -2.15
N ILE A 120 18.08 -2.51 -3.02
CA ILE A 120 18.08 -3.98 -2.91
C ILE A 120 19.52 -4.50 -3.08
N GLU A 121 20.28 -3.95 -4.02
CA GLU A 121 21.69 -4.30 -4.24
C GLU A 121 22.56 -4.02 -2.99
N SER A 122 22.17 -3.04 -2.18
CA SER A 122 22.87 -2.71 -0.93
C SER A 122 22.52 -3.63 0.26
N CYS A 123 21.50 -4.50 0.13
CA CYS A 123 21.17 -5.48 1.17
C CYS A 123 22.26 -6.56 1.27
N ASN A 124 22.48 -7.05 2.50
CA ASN A 124 23.44 -8.10 2.77
C ASN A 124 22.81 -9.49 2.58
N VAL A 125 22.39 -9.79 1.36
CA VAL A 125 21.80 -11.07 0.95
C VAL A 125 22.51 -11.62 -0.29
N THR A 126 22.26 -12.90 -0.62
CA THR A 126 22.90 -13.54 -1.79
C THR A 126 22.46 -12.89 -3.11
N PRO A 127 23.27 -13.00 -4.17
CA PRO A 127 22.90 -12.50 -5.50
C PRO A 127 21.58 -13.09 -6.00
N GLU A 128 21.29 -14.36 -5.70
CA GLU A 128 20.05 -15.03 -6.02
C GLU A 128 18.86 -14.34 -5.35
N VAL A 129 18.94 -14.07 -4.06
CA VAL A 129 17.89 -13.35 -3.32
C VAL A 129 17.67 -11.95 -3.90
N LYS A 130 18.77 -11.20 -4.19
CA LYS A 130 18.67 -9.88 -4.85
C LYS A 130 17.91 -9.97 -6.15
N HIS A 131 18.23 -10.94 -7.01
CA HIS A 131 17.58 -11.13 -8.30
C HIS A 131 16.07 -11.38 -8.13
N TYR A 132 15.67 -12.27 -7.20
CA TYR A 132 14.25 -12.52 -6.91
C TYR A 132 13.55 -11.27 -6.37
N LEU A 133 14.15 -10.53 -5.46
CA LEU A 133 13.56 -9.32 -4.90
C LEU A 133 13.44 -8.19 -5.93
N ILE A 134 14.44 -7.98 -6.79
CA ILE A 134 14.37 -6.98 -7.86
C ILE A 134 13.20 -7.29 -8.80
N ASN A 135 13.11 -8.52 -9.28
CA ASN A 135 12.01 -8.95 -10.18
C ASN A 135 10.64 -8.82 -9.49
N PHE A 136 10.54 -9.20 -8.22
CA PHE A 136 9.33 -9.08 -7.44
C PHE A 136 8.85 -7.63 -7.31
N PHE A 137 9.72 -6.72 -6.90
CA PHE A 137 9.35 -5.32 -6.74
C PHE A 137 9.10 -4.61 -8.07
N GLN A 138 9.83 -4.95 -9.14
CA GLN A 138 9.55 -4.43 -10.48
C GLN A 138 8.16 -4.86 -10.96
N ALA A 139 7.78 -6.13 -10.72
CA ALA A 139 6.46 -6.62 -11.07
C ALA A 139 5.35 -5.95 -10.23
N LEU A 140 5.59 -5.67 -8.94
CA LEU A 140 4.63 -4.93 -8.11
C LEU A 140 4.47 -3.48 -8.60
N LEU A 141 5.57 -2.81 -8.96
CA LEU A 141 5.52 -1.45 -9.51
C LEU A 141 4.78 -1.39 -10.86
N ALA A 142 4.98 -2.39 -11.71
CA ALA A 142 4.27 -2.49 -12.99
C ALA A 142 2.75 -2.71 -12.83
N GLN A 143 2.30 -3.14 -11.65
CA GLN A 143 0.88 -3.35 -11.31
C GLN A 143 0.26 -2.16 -10.56
N GLU A 144 0.90 -0.99 -10.60
CA GLU A 144 0.34 0.23 -10.05
C GLU A 144 -1.08 0.50 -10.59
N GLY A 145 -2.00 0.86 -9.70
CA GLY A 145 -3.40 1.12 -10.04
C GLY A 145 -4.26 -0.13 -10.23
N GLN A 146 -3.71 -1.34 -10.08
CA GLN A 146 -4.50 -2.57 -10.05
C GLN A 146 -5.22 -2.71 -8.71
N GLU A 147 -6.36 -3.44 -8.73
CA GLU A 147 -7.06 -3.80 -7.51
C GLU A 147 -6.19 -4.69 -6.60
N TYR A 148 -6.37 -4.54 -5.29
CA TYR A 148 -5.61 -5.30 -4.30
C TYR A 148 -5.69 -6.82 -4.52
N ASP A 149 -6.84 -7.36 -4.89
CA ASP A 149 -7.02 -8.79 -5.11
C ASP A 149 -6.12 -9.35 -6.21
N LYS A 150 -5.84 -8.55 -7.27
CA LYS A 150 -4.88 -8.93 -8.32
C LYS A 150 -3.45 -8.94 -7.80
N LEU A 151 -3.08 -7.92 -7.02
CA LEU A 151 -1.77 -7.86 -6.38
C LEU A 151 -1.57 -9.02 -5.40
N TYR A 152 -2.57 -9.32 -4.59
CA TYR A 152 -2.56 -10.43 -3.65
C TYR A 152 -2.37 -11.78 -4.37
N ASN A 153 -3.14 -12.03 -5.44
CA ASN A 153 -3.02 -13.26 -6.22
C ASN A 153 -1.64 -13.40 -6.87
N TYR A 154 -1.07 -12.30 -7.36
CA TYR A 154 0.30 -12.29 -7.87
C TYR A 154 1.30 -12.68 -6.77
N ILE A 155 1.21 -12.07 -5.58
CA ILE A 155 2.12 -12.33 -4.47
C ILE A 155 2.00 -13.80 -4.01
N VAL A 156 0.79 -14.33 -3.84
CA VAL A 156 0.57 -15.74 -3.47
C VAL A 156 1.14 -16.70 -4.51
N SER A 157 1.00 -16.38 -5.78
CA SER A 157 1.60 -17.18 -6.87
C SER A 157 3.13 -17.16 -6.81
N PHE A 158 3.72 -15.98 -6.59
CA PHE A 158 5.16 -15.81 -6.40
C PHE A 158 5.67 -16.63 -5.19
N GLU A 159 5.03 -16.49 -4.02
CA GLU A 159 5.37 -17.25 -2.80
C GLU A 159 5.29 -18.76 -3.02
N THR A 160 4.28 -19.22 -3.76
CA THR A 160 4.15 -20.64 -4.11
C THR A 160 5.33 -21.11 -4.98
N GLY A 161 5.79 -20.27 -5.90
CA GLY A 161 6.98 -20.55 -6.71
C GLY A 161 8.26 -20.67 -5.86
N ILE A 162 8.44 -19.75 -4.91
CA ILE A 162 9.58 -19.75 -3.97
C ILE A 162 9.58 -21.02 -3.11
N LEU A 163 8.43 -21.38 -2.54
CA LEU A 163 8.31 -22.59 -1.71
C LEU A 163 8.68 -23.88 -2.48
N ARG A 164 8.32 -23.95 -3.76
CA ARG A 164 8.61 -25.09 -4.62
C ARG A 164 10.02 -25.09 -5.22
N SER A 165 10.74 -23.99 -5.10
CA SER A 165 12.10 -23.91 -5.66
C SER A 165 13.04 -24.92 -5.00
N ASN A 166 13.78 -25.68 -5.82
CA ASN A 166 14.84 -26.58 -5.37
C ASN A 166 16.23 -25.95 -5.46
N THR A 167 16.32 -24.73 -6.00
CA THR A 167 17.58 -24.01 -6.17
C THR A 167 17.90 -23.05 -5.03
N LEU A 168 16.86 -22.61 -4.29
CA LEU A 168 16.99 -21.72 -3.15
C LEU A 168 17.20 -22.51 -1.87
N LYS A 169 18.12 -22.05 -1.03
CA LYS A 169 18.31 -22.55 0.34
C LYS A 169 17.18 -22.07 1.24
N ASP A 170 17.03 -22.70 2.39
CA ASP A 170 15.93 -22.38 3.33
C ASP A 170 16.03 -20.94 3.87
N ASP A 171 17.21 -20.44 4.16
CA ASP A 171 17.45 -19.06 4.59
C ASP A 171 17.16 -18.02 3.49
N GLU A 172 17.43 -18.38 2.24
CA GLU A 172 17.08 -17.56 1.08
C GLU A 172 15.57 -17.50 0.86
N LYS A 173 14.88 -18.65 0.99
CA LYS A 173 13.42 -18.70 0.97
C LYS A 173 12.81 -17.91 2.11
N GLU A 174 13.32 -18.05 3.33
CA GLU A 174 12.87 -17.27 4.48
C GLU A 174 12.94 -15.77 4.19
N THR A 175 14.06 -15.30 3.67
CA THR A 175 14.26 -13.89 3.31
C THR A 175 13.22 -13.42 2.30
N ILE A 176 13.07 -14.13 1.18
CA ILE A 176 12.15 -13.74 0.10
C ILE A 176 10.69 -13.80 0.58
N LEU A 177 10.31 -14.85 1.30
CA LEU A 177 8.94 -15.03 1.82
C LEU A 177 8.59 -14.03 2.93
N THR A 178 9.58 -13.60 3.73
CA THR A 178 9.41 -12.52 4.70
C THR A 178 9.12 -11.20 3.98
N VAL A 179 9.90 -10.86 2.96
CA VAL A 179 9.73 -9.63 2.18
C VAL A 179 8.39 -9.60 1.45
N SER A 180 8.00 -10.71 0.83
CA SER A 180 6.71 -10.80 0.14
C SER A 180 5.52 -10.68 1.09
N SER A 181 5.60 -11.30 2.29
CA SER A 181 4.60 -11.16 3.33
C SER A 181 4.46 -9.69 3.76
N ILE A 182 5.56 -9.00 4.09
CA ILE A 182 5.53 -7.58 4.45
C ILE A 182 4.87 -6.75 3.33
N SER A 183 5.22 -7.04 2.07
CA SER A 183 4.65 -6.33 0.91
C SER A 183 3.14 -6.55 0.78
N THR A 184 2.66 -7.76 1.03
CA THR A 184 1.23 -8.10 1.03
C THR A 184 0.43 -7.18 1.95
N TYR A 185 0.89 -7.05 3.18
CA TYR A 185 0.18 -6.24 4.19
C TYR A 185 0.40 -4.73 4.02
N ALA A 186 1.56 -4.32 3.50
CA ALA A 186 1.82 -2.92 3.17
C ALA A 186 0.88 -2.40 2.07
N LEU A 187 0.65 -3.21 1.03
CA LEU A 187 -0.22 -2.88 -0.09
C LEU A 187 -1.72 -3.00 0.25
N TYR A 188 -2.07 -3.81 1.26
CA TYR A 188 -3.46 -3.94 1.72
C TYR A 188 -4.04 -2.63 2.28
N ILE A 189 -3.21 -1.84 2.98
CA ILE A 189 -3.64 -0.55 3.58
C ILE A 189 -3.58 0.60 2.58
N ASP A 190 -2.99 0.39 1.39
CA ASP A 190 -2.95 1.43 0.38
C ASP A 190 -4.38 1.86 -0.01
N PRO A 191 -4.77 3.14 0.12
CA PRO A 191 -6.12 3.58 -0.19
C PRO A 191 -6.41 3.27 -1.65
N LYS A 192 -7.42 2.44 -1.89
CA LYS A 192 -7.95 2.25 -3.25
C LYS A 192 -8.30 3.63 -3.80
N HIS A 193 -7.79 3.97 -4.96
CA HIS A 193 -8.21 5.12 -5.74
C HIS A 193 -9.69 4.96 -6.14
N LYS A 194 -10.60 5.21 -5.19
CA LYS A 194 -12.05 5.09 -5.43
C LYS A 194 -12.59 6.21 -6.34
N ASP A 195 -11.84 7.29 -6.55
CA ASP A 195 -12.38 8.51 -7.14
C ASP A 195 -11.60 9.02 -8.37
N ARG A 196 -10.97 8.12 -9.12
CA ARG A 196 -10.26 8.55 -10.35
C ARG A 196 -11.19 9.03 -11.47
N ASP A 197 -12.41 8.52 -11.52
CA ASP A 197 -13.31 8.76 -12.65
C ASP A 197 -13.94 10.17 -12.66
N TRP A 198 -14.07 10.84 -11.51
CA TRP A 198 -14.61 12.19 -11.47
C TRP A 198 -13.53 13.29 -11.58
N GLU A 199 -12.29 13.05 -11.20
CA GLU A 199 -11.18 14.01 -11.32
C GLU A 199 -10.81 14.30 -12.78
N ILE A 200 -11.06 13.37 -13.70
CA ILE A 200 -10.84 13.52 -15.14
C ILE A 200 -11.81 14.55 -15.74
N SER A 201 -12.94 14.82 -15.09
CA SER A 201 -14.01 15.69 -15.58
C SER A 201 -13.75 17.19 -15.37
N VAL A 202 -12.74 17.58 -14.59
CA VAL A 202 -12.39 18.98 -14.31
C VAL A 202 -11.11 19.37 -15.06
N ALA A 203 -11.18 19.35 -16.39
CA ALA A 203 -10.11 19.76 -17.28
C ALA A 203 -9.87 21.29 -17.16
N ASN A 204 -9.01 21.73 -16.24
CA ASN A 204 -8.24 22.99 -16.31
C ASN A 204 -7.46 23.30 -15.01
N ARG A 205 -7.29 22.36 -14.07
CA ARG A 205 -6.32 22.57 -12.99
C ARG A 205 -4.97 22.00 -13.40
N LYS A 206 -3.89 22.77 -13.23
CA LYS A 206 -2.51 22.26 -13.32
C LYS A 206 -2.46 20.97 -12.50
N VAL A 207 -2.31 19.84 -13.18
CA VAL A 207 -2.22 18.52 -12.57
C VAL A 207 -0.98 18.56 -11.68
N GLN A 208 -1.17 18.74 -10.39
CA GLN A 208 -0.11 18.43 -9.42
C GLN A 208 0.15 16.93 -9.56
N PRO A 209 1.42 16.48 -9.62
CA PRO A 209 1.70 15.07 -9.67
C PRO A 209 1.03 14.41 -8.44
N VAL A 210 0.05 13.55 -8.72
CA VAL A 210 -0.66 12.81 -7.67
C VAL A 210 0.39 11.97 -6.94
N PHE A 211 0.44 12.11 -5.62
CA PHE A 211 1.35 11.32 -4.79
C PHE A 211 1.02 9.83 -4.95
N ASN A 212 2.02 9.06 -5.38
CA ASN A 212 1.85 7.65 -5.65
C ASN A 212 1.93 6.84 -4.34
N SER A 213 0.78 6.54 -3.76
CA SER A 213 0.65 5.79 -2.50
C SER A 213 1.14 4.35 -2.64
N HIS A 214 0.89 3.70 -3.77
CA HIS A 214 1.38 2.35 -4.06
C HIS A 214 2.91 2.29 -4.02
N ARG A 215 3.57 3.19 -4.75
CA ARG A 215 5.03 3.32 -4.73
C ARG A 215 5.55 3.69 -3.34
N ALA A 216 4.86 4.57 -2.63
CA ALA A 216 5.19 4.96 -1.25
C ALA A 216 5.15 3.76 -0.28
N SER A 217 4.18 2.85 -0.46
CA SER A 217 4.10 1.61 0.32
C SER A 217 5.29 0.69 0.04
N ILE A 218 5.64 0.48 -1.23
CA ILE A 218 6.82 -0.29 -1.65
C ILE A 218 8.11 0.30 -1.08
N ILE A 219 8.28 1.63 -1.11
CA ILE A 219 9.45 2.31 -0.56
C ILE A 219 9.60 2.06 0.95
N SER A 220 8.50 2.12 1.70
CA SER A 220 8.54 1.84 3.14
C SER A 220 8.92 0.38 3.43
N VAL A 221 8.43 -0.57 2.63
CA VAL A 221 8.85 -1.98 2.71
C VAL A 221 10.33 -2.13 2.45
N LEU A 222 10.84 -1.56 1.36
CA LEU A 222 12.25 -1.65 1.00
C LEU A 222 13.17 -1.03 2.05
N ALA A 223 12.75 0.09 2.66
CA ALA A 223 13.50 0.70 3.76
C ALA A 223 13.59 -0.24 4.97
N VAL A 224 12.50 -0.92 5.34
CA VAL A 224 12.48 -1.93 6.41
C VAL A 224 13.33 -3.14 6.04
N VAL A 225 13.18 -3.68 4.83
CA VAL A 225 13.95 -4.84 4.32
C VAL A 225 15.45 -4.59 4.41
N ARG A 226 15.91 -3.41 3.99
CA ARG A 226 17.32 -3.02 4.09
C ARG A 226 17.88 -3.07 5.52
N THR A 227 17.03 -2.92 6.52
CA THR A 227 17.47 -2.98 7.94
C THR A 227 17.42 -4.39 8.51
N LEU A 228 16.65 -5.28 7.87
CA LEU A 228 16.55 -6.69 8.26
C LEU A 228 17.74 -7.51 7.74
N PHE A 229 18.21 -7.15 6.57
CA PHE A 229 19.21 -7.87 5.79
C PHE A 229 20.35 -6.96 5.31
#